data_3bb4ea5a855f83b398f6d9681f874a92
#
_entry.id   3bb4ea5a855f83b398f6d9681f874a92
#
_cell.length_a   1.000
_cell.length_b   1.000
_cell.length_c   1.000
_cell.angle_alpha   90.00
_cell.angle_beta   90.00
_cell.angle_gamma   90.00
#
_symmetry.space_group_name_H-M   'P 1'
#
loop_
_entity.id
_entity.type
_entity.pdbx_description
1 polymer ?
#
loop_
_entity_poly.entity_id
_entity_poly.type
_entity_poly.pdbx_seq_one_letter_code
_entity_poly.pdbx_strand_id
1 'polypeptide(L)'
;LKGTEIHLSYPSVGATEQAILASVLADGVTIIHQAAREPEISQLCRFLNNMGAVICGMGTDHLMVQGVAGLHDSSFRVEGDRIVAGTYGAAAVAAGGEVLLRGICPSDLKVPLEEFQKAGAAVEADEKNRQIRIRMGKRPLPLLIKTEPYPGFPTDLQSPFMAFLATAQGTS
;
A
#
# COMPACT_ATOMS: atom_id res chain seq x y z
N LEU A 1 -11.66 19.51 -19.06
CA LEU A 1 -12.51 18.57 -18.29
C LEU A 1 -13.38 19.36 -17.33
N LYS A 2 -14.49 18.78 -16.89
CA LYS A 2 -15.40 19.34 -15.88
C LYS A 2 -15.49 18.39 -14.70
N GLY A 3 -15.60 18.97 -13.50
CA GLY A 3 -15.83 18.22 -12.29
C GLY A 3 -17.14 17.42 -12.35
N THR A 4 -17.15 16.24 -11.72
CA THR A 4 -18.27 15.30 -11.78
C THR A 4 -18.19 14.31 -10.61
N GLU A 5 -19.24 13.53 -10.40
CA GLU A 5 -19.18 12.36 -9.51
C GLU A 5 -18.73 11.12 -10.30
N ILE A 6 -17.76 10.40 -9.74
CA ILE A 6 -17.21 9.16 -10.29
C ILE A 6 -17.47 8.04 -9.28
N HIS A 7 -18.17 7.00 -9.71
CA HIS A 7 -18.41 5.83 -8.88
C HIS A 7 -17.60 4.66 -9.44
N LEU A 8 -16.54 4.27 -8.73
CA LEU A 8 -15.78 3.08 -9.08
C LEU A 8 -16.57 1.83 -8.66
N SER A 9 -16.63 0.82 -9.52
CA SER A 9 -17.27 -0.46 -9.18
C SER A 9 -16.46 -1.30 -8.20
N TYR A 10 -15.18 -0.97 -8.04
CA TYR A 10 -14.21 -1.64 -7.18
C TYR A 10 -13.11 -0.63 -6.79
N PRO A 11 -12.54 -0.67 -5.57
CA PRO A 11 -11.47 0.24 -5.15
C PRO A 11 -10.16 -0.09 -5.88
N SER A 12 -10.08 0.27 -7.16
CA SER A 12 -8.90 0.08 -8.00
C SER A 12 -7.91 1.22 -7.81
N VAL A 13 -6.66 0.89 -7.48
CA VAL A 13 -5.56 1.86 -7.34
C VAL A 13 -5.39 2.65 -8.63
N GLY A 14 -5.19 1.98 -9.78
CA GLY A 14 -4.96 2.65 -11.06
C GLY A 14 -6.14 3.52 -11.51
N ALA A 15 -7.39 3.07 -11.30
CA ALA A 15 -8.57 3.89 -11.61
C ALA A 15 -8.66 5.13 -10.71
N THR A 16 -8.35 4.98 -9.42
CA THR A 16 -8.32 6.10 -8.46
C THR A 16 -7.25 7.12 -8.84
N GLU A 17 -6.02 6.67 -9.15
CA GLU A 17 -4.93 7.54 -9.61
C GLU A 17 -5.30 8.32 -10.87
N GLN A 18 -5.84 7.64 -11.89
CA GLN A 18 -6.29 8.28 -13.13
C GLN A 18 -7.40 9.31 -12.88
N ALA A 19 -8.37 8.98 -12.03
CA ALA A 19 -9.44 9.90 -11.67
C ALA A 19 -8.89 11.16 -10.94
N ILE A 20 -7.97 10.99 -9.98
CA ILE A 20 -7.30 12.09 -9.29
C ILE A 20 -6.56 12.98 -10.31
N LEU A 21 -5.67 12.40 -11.11
CA LEU A 21 -4.84 13.13 -12.07
C LEU A 21 -5.67 13.88 -13.12
N ALA A 22 -6.76 13.27 -13.60
CA ALA A 22 -7.68 13.92 -14.53
C ALA A 22 -8.46 15.08 -13.90
N SER A 23 -8.68 15.05 -12.59
CA SER A 23 -9.55 15.99 -11.87
C SER A 23 -8.82 17.23 -11.37
N VAL A 24 -7.51 17.16 -11.10
CA VAL A 24 -6.77 18.28 -10.47
C VAL A 24 -6.79 19.57 -11.28
N LEU A 25 -6.94 19.49 -12.61
CA LEU A 25 -7.04 20.64 -13.52
C LEU A 25 -8.42 20.74 -14.20
N ALA A 26 -9.43 19.99 -13.73
CA ALA A 26 -10.78 20.09 -14.25
C ALA A 26 -11.50 21.31 -13.67
N ASP A 27 -12.43 21.85 -14.42
CA ASP A 27 -13.26 22.98 -13.94
C ASP A 27 -14.34 22.46 -12.97
N GLY A 28 -14.32 22.92 -11.73
CA GLY A 28 -15.25 22.55 -10.68
C GLY A 28 -14.73 21.47 -9.70
N VAL A 29 -15.65 20.73 -9.11
CA VAL A 29 -15.37 19.69 -8.08
C VAL A 29 -15.60 18.31 -8.67
N THR A 30 -14.67 17.39 -8.43
CA THR A 30 -14.87 15.96 -8.68
C THR A 30 -14.97 15.21 -7.34
N ILE A 31 -15.95 14.33 -7.22
CA ILE A 31 -16.10 13.42 -6.07
C ILE A 31 -15.86 12.00 -6.59
N ILE A 32 -14.93 11.28 -5.97
CA ILE A 32 -14.61 9.90 -6.32
C ILE A 32 -15.12 9.00 -5.19
N HIS A 33 -16.08 8.15 -5.49
CA HIS A 33 -16.65 7.16 -4.58
C HIS A 33 -15.99 5.80 -4.79
N GLN A 34 -15.85 5.03 -3.72
CA GLN A 34 -15.14 3.75 -3.68
C GLN A 34 -13.68 3.87 -4.16
N ALA A 35 -13.04 5.00 -3.82
CA ALA A 35 -11.63 5.21 -4.08
C ALA A 35 -10.76 4.17 -3.34
N ALA A 36 -9.65 3.81 -3.94
CA ALA A 36 -8.62 3.01 -3.29
C ALA A 36 -8.03 3.77 -2.09
N ARG A 37 -7.73 3.05 -1.01
CA ARG A 37 -7.25 3.63 0.26
C ARG A 37 -5.80 3.32 0.55
N GLU A 38 -5.12 2.71 -0.38
CA GLU A 38 -3.72 2.34 -0.28
C GLU A 38 -2.84 3.54 0.09
N PRO A 39 -1.76 3.35 0.86
CA PRO A 39 -0.86 4.44 1.27
C PRO A 39 -0.32 5.26 0.10
N GLU A 40 -0.05 4.63 -1.04
CA GLU A 40 0.42 5.27 -2.28
C GLU A 40 -0.59 6.29 -2.83
N ILE A 41 -1.90 6.04 -2.70
CA ILE A 41 -2.94 7.02 -3.07
C ILE A 41 -2.85 8.26 -2.18
N SER A 42 -2.70 8.04 -0.86
CA SER A 42 -2.53 9.15 0.08
C SER A 42 -1.23 9.93 -0.18
N GLN A 43 -0.16 9.26 -0.61
CA GLN A 43 1.09 9.92 -0.99
C GLN A 43 0.91 10.76 -2.26
N LEU A 44 0.23 10.23 -3.29
CA LEU A 44 -0.09 10.97 -4.50
C LEU A 44 -0.89 12.23 -4.18
N CYS A 45 -1.93 12.12 -3.37
CA CYS A 45 -2.73 13.27 -2.95
C CYS A 45 -1.89 14.33 -2.20
N ARG A 46 -1.03 13.91 -1.27
CA ARG A 46 -0.11 14.83 -0.57
C ARG A 46 0.87 15.50 -1.51
N PHE A 47 1.43 14.76 -2.46
CA PHE A 47 2.32 15.31 -3.47
C PHE A 47 1.62 16.38 -4.31
N LEU A 48 0.43 16.10 -4.82
CA LEU A 48 -0.35 17.05 -5.62
C LEU A 48 -0.79 18.27 -4.80
N ASN A 49 -1.20 18.08 -3.53
CA ASN A 49 -1.53 19.19 -2.64
C ASN A 49 -0.30 20.09 -2.38
N ASN A 50 0.90 19.52 -2.27
CA ASN A 50 2.13 20.29 -2.18
C ASN A 50 2.42 21.10 -3.46
N MET A 51 1.86 20.68 -4.60
CA MET A 51 1.94 21.43 -5.87
C MET A 51 0.81 22.44 -6.06
N GLY A 52 -0.07 22.61 -5.07
CA GLY A 52 -1.18 23.55 -5.10
C GLY A 52 -2.53 22.96 -5.49
N ALA A 53 -2.64 21.64 -5.63
CA ALA A 53 -3.94 20.97 -5.75
C ALA A 53 -4.75 21.06 -4.45
N VAL A 54 -6.04 20.84 -4.54
CA VAL A 54 -6.95 20.80 -3.39
C VAL A 54 -7.68 19.47 -3.36
N ILE A 55 -7.11 18.52 -2.64
CA ILE A 55 -7.62 17.14 -2.50
C ILE A 55 -7.88 16.86 -1.03
N CYS A 56 -9.09 16.39 -0.71
CA CYS A 56 -9.53 16.00 0.62
C CYS A 56 -10.01 14.54 0.64
N GLY A 57 -10.12 13.94 1.85
CA GLY A 57 -10.61 12.57 2.02
C GLY A 57 -9.55 11.48 1.89
N MET A 58 -8.26 11.84 1.89
CA MET A 58 -7.14 10.88 1.81
C MET A 58 -7.26 9.77 2.86
N GLY A 59 -7.03 8.53 2.43
CA GLY A 59 -7.14 7.34 3.29
C GLY A 59 -8.58 6.85 3.51
N THR A 60 -9.57 7.52 2.93
CA THR A 60 -10.97 7.08 2.91
C THR A 60 -11.36 6.60 1.51
N ASP A 61 -12.53 5.98 1.40
CA ASP A 61 -13.12 5.55 0.14
C ASP A 61 -13.85 6.68 -0.62
N HIS A 62 -13.79 7.92 -0.10
CA HIS A 62 -14.38 9.11 -0.71
C HIS A 62 -13.32 10.20 -0.83
N LEU A 63 -12.94 10.52 -2.07
CA LEU A 63 -12.03 11.63 -2.35
C LEU A 63 -12.79 12.78 -2.99
N MET A 64 -12.47 13.98 -2.57
CA MET A 64 -12.94 15.23 -3.19
C MET A 64 -11.74 15.95 -3.78
N VAL A 65 -11.82 16.29 -5.06
CA VAL A 65 -10.79 17.03 -5.80
C VAL A 65 -11.41 18.32 -6.32
N GLN A 66 -10.96 19.46 -5.81
CA GLN A 66 -11.29 20.77 -6.36
C GLN A 66 -10.27 21.07 -7.46
N GLY A 67 -10.74 21.24 -8.68
CA GLY A 67 -9.87 21.63 -9.80
C GLY A 67 -9.27 23.02 -9.61
N VAL A 68 -8.02 23.16 -10.03
CA VAL A 68 -7.24 24.40 -9.92
C VAL A 68 -6.76 24.86 -11.30
N ALA A 69 -6.46 26.16 -11.44
CA ALA A 69 -6.02 26.72 -12.72
C ALA A 69 -4.61 26.25 -13.15
N GLY A 70 -3.79 25.80 -12.22
CA GLY A 70 -2.44 25.30 -12.48
C GLY A 70 -1.78 24.75 -11.23
N LEU A 71 -0.76 23.94 -11.43
CA LEU A 71 0.11 23.42 -10.38
C LEU A 71 1.46 24.11 -10.46
N HIS A 72 2.18 24.16 -9.34
CA HIS A 72 3.53 24.71 -9.26
C HIS A 72 4.55 23.62 -8.87
N ASP A 73 5.82 23.93 -9.03
CA ASP A 73 6.91 23.03 -8.63
C ASP A 73 6.88 22.75 -7.14
N SER A 74 7.23 21.51 -6.80
CA SER A 74 7.29 21.04 -5.41
C SER A 74 8.41 20.02 -5.22
N SER A 75 8.95 19.97 -4.02
CA SER A 75 9.85 18.91 -3.58
C SER A 75 9.08 17.95 -2.69
N PHE A 76 9.13 16.66 -3.01
CA PHE A 76 8.44 15.62 -2.27
C PHE A 76 9.34 14.40 -2.06
N ARG A 77 9.35 13.88 -0.84
CA ARG A 77 10.05 12.64 -0.53
C ARG A 77 9.08 11.48 -0.63
N VAL A 78 9.28 10.63 -1.62
CA VAL A 78 8.53 9.38 -1.77
C VAL A 78 8.87 8.42 -0.62
N GLU A 79 7.87 7.82 -0.05
CA GLU A 79 8.01 6.84 1.03
C GLU A 79 8.47 5.48 0.50
N GLY A 80 8.90 4.58 1.41
CA GLY A 80 9.30 3.23 1.03
C GLY A 80 8.12 2.42 0.46
N ASP A 81 8.43 1.58 -0.52
CA ASP A 81 7.45 0.71 -1.16
C ASP A 81 7.15 -0.50 -0.27
N ARG A 82 5.88 -0.60 0.18
CA ARG A 82 5.41 -1.69 1.04
C ARG A 82 5.42 -3.06 0.35
N ILE A 83 5.22 -3.10 -0.97
CA ILE A 83 5.22 -4.35 -1.73
C ILE A 83 6.66 -4.88 -1.87
N VAL A 84 7.60 -4.01 -2.17
CA VAL A 84 9.04 -4.35 -2.17
C VAL A 84 9.47 -4.83 -0.77
N ALA A 85 9.06 -4.14 0.29
CA ALA A 85 9.36 -4.53 1.66
C ALA A 85 8.79 -5.92 2.02
N GLY A 86 7.52 -6.18 1.68
CA GLY A 86 6.88 -7.48 1.87
C GLY A 86 7.57 -8.59 1.08
N THR A 87 8.02 -8.29 -0.14
CA THR A 87 8.77 -9.24 -0.99
C THR A 87 10.11 -9.64 -0.36
N TYR A 88 10.88 -8.68 0.16
CA TYR A 88 12.13 -8.99 0.88
C TYR A 88 11.86 -9.74 2.19
N GLY A 89 10.76 -9.44 2.88
CA GLY A 89 10.29 -10.21 4.03
C GLY A 89 10.02 -11.68 3.66
N ALA A 90 9.28 -11.91 2.56
CA ALA A 90 9.00 -13.25 2.06
C ALA A 90 10.29 -14.01 1.67
N ALA A 91 11.25 -13.34 1.05
CA ALA A 91 12.55 -13.92 0.72
C ALA A 91 13.33 -14.35 1.97
N ALA A 92 13.35 -13.52 3.03
CA ALA A 92 13.99 -13.87 4.30
C ALA A 92 13.32 -15.08 4.97
N VAL A 93 11.98 -15.15 4.95
CA VAL A 93 11.21 -16.29 5.48
C VAL A 93 11.50 -17.56 4.68
N ALA A 94 11.50 -17.49 3.35
CA ALA A 94 11.80 -18.64 2.48
C ALA A 94 13.21 -19.19 2.71
N ALA A 95 14.19 -18.30 2.90
CA ALA A 95 15.59 -18.66 3.08
C ALA A 95 15.94 -19.11 4.52
N GLY A 96 15.02 -18.95 5.49
CA GLY A 96 15.33 -19.17 6.90
C GLY A 96 16.33 -18.17 7.47
N GLY A 97 16.31 -16.93 6.97
CA GLY A 97 17.24 -15.85 7.30
C GLY A 97 16.62 -14.69 8.07
N GLU A 98 17.31 -13.56 8.00
CA GLU A 98 16.88 -12.29 8.63
C GLU A 98 17.01 -11.12 7.67
N VAL A 99 16.05 -10.19 7.73
CA VAL A 99 16.10 -8.91 7.02
C VAL A 99 15.71 -7.76 7.95
N LEU A 100 16.41 -6.64 7.82
CA LEU A 100 16.03 -5.36 8.42
C LEU A 100 15.63 -4.38 7.30
N LEU A 101 14.35 -4.10 7.21
CA LEU A 101 13.75 -3.15 6.27
C LEU A 101 13.73 -1.77 6.90
N ARG A 102 14.18 -0.74 6.18
CA ARG A 102 14.24 0.64 6.66
C ARG A 102 13.49 1.58 5.72
N GLY A 103 12.92 2.64 6.28
CA GLY A 103 12.20 3.66 5.52
C GLY A 103 10.77 3.26 5.17
N ILE A 104 10.25 2.18 5.76
CA ILE A 104 8.90 1.69 5.56
C ILE A 104 8.06 1.88 6.83
N CYS A 105 6.81 2.28 6.69
CA CYS A 105 5.86 2.39 7.79
C CYS A 105 5.27 1.01 8.10
N PRO A 106 5.50 0.44 9.29
CA PRO A 106 4.95 -0.89 9.63
C PRO A 106 3.43 -0.99 9.49
N SER A 107 2.69 0.08 9.82
CA SER A 107 1.23 0.13 9.68
C SER A 107 0.74 -0.09 8.25
N ASP A 108 1.55 0.27 7.23
CA ASP A 108 1.20 0.06 5.82
C ASP A 108 1.26 -1.41 5.39
N LEU A 109 1.92 -2.26 6.19
CA LEU A 109 2.11 -3.70 5.98
C LEU A 109 1.46 -4.57 7.05
N LYS A 110 0.57 -4.05 7.87
CA LYS A 110 0.03 -4.73 9.05
C LYS A 110 -0.39 -6.17 8.76
N VAL A 111 -1.27 -6.41 7.79
CA VAL A 111 -1.77 -7.76 7.48
C VAL A 111 -0.66 -8.69 6.98
N PRO A 112 0.20 -8.33 6.02
CA PRO A 112 1.35 -9.15 5.66
C PRO A 112 2.29 -9.49 6.83
N LEU A 113 2.53 -8.56 7.76
CA LEU A 113 3.36 -8.81 8.94
C LEU A 113 2.72 -9.81 9.90
N GLU A 114 1.40 -9.74 10.09
CA GLU A 114 0.64 -10.74 10.85
C GLU A 114 0.72 -12.13 10.21
N GLU A 115 0.68 -12.21 8.87
CA GLU A 115 0.82 -13.49 8.15
C GLU A 115 2.24 -14.08 8.29
N PHE A 116 3.29 -13.26 8.27
CA PHE A 116 4.65 -13.72 8.58
C PHE A 116 4.74 -14.28 10.02
N GLN A 117 4.11 -13.62 11.00
CA GLN A 117 4.08 -14.12 12.38
C GLN A 117 3.33 -15.47 12.48
N LYS A 118 2.18 -15.61 11.80
CA LYS A 118 1.44 -16.88 11.73
C LYS A 118 2.26 -18.00 11.08
N ALA A 119 3.09 -17.68 10.08
CA ALA A 119 4.03 -18.62 9.48
C ALA A 119 5.16 -19.02 10.45
N GLY A 120 5.30 -18.36 11.58
CA GLY A 120 6.30 -18.63 12.63
C GLY A 120 7.54 -17.74 12.57
N ALA A 121 7.53 -16.66 11.79
CA ALA A 121 8.59 -15.66 11.79
C ALA A 121 8.51 -14.77 13.05
N ALA A 122 9.67 -14.35 13.56
CA ALA A 122 9.76 -13.26 14.52
C ALA A 122 9.71 -11.94 13.75
N VAL A 123 8.75 -11.07 14.08
CA VAL A 123 8.56 -9.75 13.47
C VAL A 123 8.64 -8.69 14.55
N GLU A 124 9.57 -7.76 14.38
CA GLU A 124 9.72 -6.57 15.22
C GLU A 124 9.43 -5.33 14.36
N ALA A 125 8.44 -4.55 14.76
CA ALA A 125 7.99 -3.36 14.05
C ALA A 125 8.27 -2.11 14.89
N ASP A 126 8.96 -1.12 14.31
CA ASP A 126 9.28 0.16 14.93
C ASP A 126 8.72 1.30 14.07
N GLU A 127 7.53 1.78 14.43
CA GLU A 127 6.86 2.88 13.75
C GLU A 127 7.68 4.18 13.80
N LYS A 128 8.30 4.46 14.94
CA LYS A 128 9.05 5.70 15.16
C LYS A 128 10.25 5.81 14.24
N ASN A 129 11.02 4.72 14.10
CA ASN A 129 12.20 4.66 13.25
C ASN A 129 11.89 4.14 11.84
N ARG A 130 10.61 3.82 11.54
CA ARG A 130 10.15 3.31 10.25
C ARG A 130 10.98 2.08 9.83
N GLN A 131 11.02 1.09 10.70
CA GLN A 131 11.81 -0.13 10.52
C GLN A 131 10.97 -1.36 10.81
N ILE A 132 11.25 -2.43 10.07
CA ILE A 132 10.67 -3.75 10.28
C ILE A 132 11.82 -4.75 10.22
N ARG A 133 11.94 -5.57 11.26
CA ARG A 133 12.86 -6.72 11.27
C ARG A 133 12.04 -7.99 11.16
N ILE A 134 12.40 -8.86 10.22
CA ILE A 134 11.76 -10.15 10.02
C ILE A 134 12.85 -11.22 10.08
N ARG A 135 12.66 -12.23 10.94
CA ARG A 135 13.61 -13.33 11.11
C ARG A 135 12.87 -14.67 11.13
N MET A 136 13.40 -15.64 10.38
CA MET A 136 12.95 -17.01 10.37
C MET A 136 14.13 -17.93 10.63
N GLY A 137 14.04 -18.81 11.65
CA GLY A 137 15.09 -19.76 11.99
C GLY A 137 14.67 -21.23 11.79
N LYS A 138 13.49 -21.44 11.22
CA LYS A 138 12.92 -22.79 10.99
C LYS A 138 12.05 -22.79 9.74
N ARG A 139 11.61 -23.97 9.33
CA ARG A 139 10.69 -24.09 8.19
C ARG A 139 9.37 -23.39 8.47
N PRO A 140 8.80 -22.64 7.51
CA PRO A 140 7.53 -21.93 7.69
C PRO A 140 6.36 -22.90 7.98
N LEU A 141 5.40 -22.43 8.75
CA LEU A 141 4.11 -23.09 8.89
C LEU A 141 3.23 -22.78 7.68
N PRO A 142 2.31 -23.69 7.30
CA PRO A 142 1.37 -23.46 6.21
C PRO A 142 0.35 -22.40 6.60
N LEU A 143 -0.11 -21.63 5.60
CA LEU A 143 -1.12 -20.58 5.78
C LEU A 143 -2.21 -20.68 4.74
N LEU A 144 -3.41 -20.28 5.12
CA LEU A 144 -4.50 -19.96 4.20
C LEU A 144 -4.63 -18.43 4.11
N ILE A 145 -4.30 -17.86 2.94
CA ILE A 145 -4.30 -16.41 2.72
C ILE A 145 -5.40 -16.07 1.71
N LYS A 146 -6.14 -15.00 2.02
CA LYS A 146 -7.15 -14.42 1.13
C LYS A 146 -6.71 -12.99 0.78
N THR A 147 -6.63 -12.69 -0.51
CA THR A 147 -6.35 -11.33 -0.98
C THR A 147 -7.60 -10.47 -0.88
N GLU A 148 -7.43 -9.24 -0.42
CA GLU A 148 -8.49 -8.25 -0.27
C GLU A 148 -7.95 -6.84 -0.52
N PRO A 149 -8.81 -5.86 -0.93
CA PRO A 149 -8.41 -4.46 -0.99
C PRO A 149 -7.87 -3.96 0.34
N TYR A 150 -7.00 -2.94 0.28
CA TYR A 150 -6.43 -2.32 1.47
C TYR A 150 -7.52 -1.87 2.48
N PRO A 151 -7.36 -2.16 3.79
CA PRO A 151 -6.14 -2.64 4.44
C PRO A 151 -6.00 -4.17 4.52
N GLY A 152 -6.66 -4.93 3.65
CA GLY A 152 -6.52 -6.37 3.57
C GLY A 152 -5.18 -6.82 2.98
N PHE A 153 -5.05 -8.13 2.70
CA PHE A 153 -3.82 -8.69 2.14
C PHE A 153 -3.70 -8.33 0.64
N PRO A 154 -2.64 -7.62 0.21
CA PRO A 154 -2.52 -7.13 -1.16
C PRO A 154 -2.25 -8.28 -2.16
N THR A 155 -2.89 -8.22 -3.33
CA THR A 155 -2.68 -9.17 -4.45
C THR A 155 -1.23 -9.19 -4.93
N ASP A 156 -0.53 -8.05 -4.85
CA ASP A 156 0.86 -7.91 -5.29
C ASP A 156 1.85 -8.72 -4.44
N LEU A 157 1.48 -9.07 -3.20
CA LEU A 157 2.26 -9.98 -2.35
C LEU A 157 1.85 -11.45 -2.49
N GLN A 158 0.86 -11.79 -3.32
CA GLN A 158 0.44 -13.17 -3.54
C GLN A 158 1.62 -14.03 -4.03
N SER A 159 2.30 -13.62 -5.09
CA SER A 159 3.42 -14.39 -5.65
C SER A 159 4.61 -14.55 -4.69
N PRO A 160 5.11 -13.50 -4.01
CA PRO A 160 6.13 -13.66 -2.97
C PRO A 160 5.73 -14.60 -1.84
N PHE A 161 4.47 -14.54 -1.38
CA PHE A 161 3.98 -15.43 -0.33
C PHE A 161 3.82 -16.87 -0.82
N MET A 162 3.32 -17.10 -2.04
CA MET A 162 3.30 -18.43 -2.64
C MET A 162 4.70 -19.04 -2.71
N ALA A 163 5.72 -18.24 -3.04
CA ALA A 163 7.10 -18.72 -3.12
C ALA A 163 7.63 -19.25 -1.78
N PHE A 164 7.43 -18.52 -0.66
CA PHE A 164 7.87 -19.05 0.64
C PHE A 164 6.94 -20.16 1.17
N LEU A 165 5.64 -20.09 0.90
CA LEU A 165 4.69 -21.13 1.30
C LEU A 165 4.97 -22.47 0.59
N ALA A 166 5.55 -22.46 -0.61
CA ALA A 166 6.03 -23.67 -1.26
C ALA A 166 7.16 -24.38 -0.47
N THR A 167 7.83 -23.67 0.45
CA THR A 167 8.81 -24.25 1.38
C THR A 167 8.19 -24.69 2.72
N ALA A 168 6.91 -24.39 2.98
CA ALA A 168 6.24 -24.69 4.23
C ALA A 168 6.04 -26.21 4.45
N GLN A 169 5.84 -26.59 5.71
CA GLN A 169 5.56 -27.97 6.08
C GLN A 169 4.05 -28.16 6.23
N GLY A 170 3.39 -28.62 5.19
CA GLY A 170 1.94 -28.84 5.15
C GLY A 170 1.30 -28.27 3.90
N THR A 171 -0.01 -28.12 3.92
CA THR A 171 -0.81 -27.56 2.81
C THR A 171 -1.13 -26.09 3.08
N SER A 172 -0.91 -25.23 2.08
CA SER A 172 -1.24 -23.80 2.08
C SER A 172 -2.24 -23.52 0.98
#